data_42990e8f76af73641382216b470ed9f6
#
_entry.id   42990e8f76af73641382216b470ed9f6
#
_cell.length_a   1.000
_cell.length_b   1.000
_cell.length_c   1.000
_cell.angle_alpha   90.00
_cell.angle_beta   90.00
_cell.angle_gamma   90.00
#
_symmetry.space_group_name_H-M   'P 1'
#
loop_
_entity.id
_entity.type
_entity.pdbx_description
1 polymer ?
#
loop_
_entity_poly.entity_id
_entity_poly.type
_entity_poly.pdbx_seq_one_letter_code
_entity_poly.pdbx_strand_id
1 'polypeptide(L)'
;MQNTRNADERGGLVARFNAWLHALNRRRLLRRRQAKHRAAERQWIAADDPSNPPVAHALQERFAALQQPAMLSVVMRESTRATASEWPWFRGPALTPNWHMVSPSGGSIAEAVRASPSEIIALLPADCGLAPHAPMMIAEAVARSPHFALMYADEDCAAGNGGRHSPLLHCGWNAELLRSTPYLAGLVVVRRSALLALEQQAIESDSALWWDLLLRLTERAAEKDIVHIPHVLSHRIGAERVSRQLSAAHADAAEVAVVQAHLDRCAVPARAHAASTGGVRVRYSLPSPAPLASLIVPTRNGLHLLRQCVHSIIERTTYAPYEIIIVDNGSDEPDTLRYLDELQSDARIRIHRDGRPFNFAALNNAAVPLCRGQVLAFVNNDVEVITPDWLEEMVGLAMRPDVGAVGARLWFSNKTLQHAGVILGIGGVAAHIHQRLSRDQPGYQGRAQLTQEFSAVTAACMLMRREVFEQVHGFDEAAFAVDFNDIDLCLRVRAAGYRVVWTPHAELFHHESATRGANRSNEQKARHAAEFQRMRERWSRWLDNDPAYNPNASLKNLDFSFSIATEPRVSLLKPWFEQSP
;
A
#
# COMPACT_ATOMS: atom_id res chain seq x y z
N MET A 1 -37.48 -25.85 41.11
CA MET A 1 -37.27 -24.57 40.43
C MET A 1 -36.10 -23.74 40.95
N GLN A 2 -35.58 -23.91 42.16
CA GLN A 2 -34.38 -23.18 42.66
C GLN A 2 -33.03 -23.71 42.18
N ASN A 3 -32.91 -25.00 41.86
CA ASN A 3 -31.65 -25.62 41.43
C ASN A 3 -31.25 -25.31 39.98
N THR A 4 -32.20 -24.97 39.10
CA THR A 4 -31.92 -24.61 37.70
C THR A 4 -31.44 -23.15 37.55
N ARG A 5 -31.89 -22.23 38.40
CA ARG A 5 -31.40 -20.83 38.41
C ARG A 5 -29.92 -20.72 38.84
N ASN A 6 -29.50 -21.51 39.84
CA ASN A 6 -28.12 -21.50 40.33
C ASN A 6 -27.09 -22.08 39.33
N ALA A 7 -27.52 -22.98 38.45
CA ALA A 7 -26.66 -23.54 37.40
C ALA A 7 -26.44 -22.53 36.26
N ASP A 8 -27.47 -21.78 35.89
CA ASP A 8 -27.41 -20.76 34.84
C ASP A 8 -26.59 -19.54 35.25
N GLU A 9 -26.68 -19.09 36.51
CA GLU A 9 -25.86 -18.00 37.05
C GLU A 9 -24.36 -18.38 37.15
N ARG A 10 -24.04 -19.63 37.51
CA ARG A 10 -22.67 -20.13 37.54
C ARG A 10 -22.07 -20.28 36.14
N GLY A 11 -22.85 -20.71 35.14
CA GLY A 11 -22.44 -20.75 33.75
C GLY A 11 -22.12 -19.36 33.19
N GLY A 12 -22.94 -18.37 33.53
CA GLY A 12 -22.73 -16.97 33.14
C GLY A 12 -21.48 -16.34 33.78
N LEU A 13 -21.18 -16.65 35.04
CA LEU A 13 -19.99 -16.19 35.75
C LEU A 13 -18.71 -16.80 35.17
N VAL A 14 -18.68 -18.08 34.86
CA VAL A 14 -17.55 -18.76 34.25
C VAL A 14 -17.29 -18.21 32.83
N ALA A 15 -18.33 -17.98 32.03
CA ALA A 15 -18.19 -17.39 30.71
C ALA A 15 -17.62 -15.93 30.77
N ARG A 16 -18.10 -15.12 31.72
CA ARG A 16 -17.56 -13.76 31.95
C ARG A 16 -16.12 -13.77 32.45
N PHE A 17 -15.77 -14.70 33.33
CA PHE A 17 -14.40 -14.86 33.82
C PHE A 17 -13.45 -15.30 32.70
N ASN A 18 -13.85 -16.26 31.87
CA ASN A 18 -13.08 -16.69 30.70
C ASN A 18 -12.91 -15.55 29.67
N ALA A 19 -13.97 -14.80 29.37
CA ALA A 19 -13.89 -13.63 28.51
C ALA A 19 -12.93 -12.55 29.07
N TRP A 20 -12.96 -12.31 30.38
CA TRP A 20 -12.05 -11.39 31.07
C TRP A 20 -10.59 -11.88 31.02
N LEU A 21 -10.36 -13.19 31.26
CA LEU A 21 -9.03 -13.82 31.14
C LEU A 21 -8.49 -13.72 29.70
N HIS A 22 -9.33 -13.96 28.70
CA HIS A 22 -8.98 -13.79 27.28
C HIS A 22 -8.63 -12.33 26.97
N ALA A 23 -9.40 -11.38 27.47
CA ALA A 23 -9.12 -9.96 27.32
C ALA A 23 -7.81 -9.53 27.99
N LEU A 24 -7.53 -10.03 29.22
CA LEU A 24 -6.28 -9.79 29.92
C LEU A 24 -5.07 -10.37 29.19
N ASN A 25 -5.18 -11.60 28.70
CA ASN A 25 -4.11 -12.25 27.94
C ASN A 25 -3.86 -11.51 26.62
N ARG A 26 -4.93 -11.06 25.93
CA ARG A 26 -4.83 -10.24 24.73
C ARG A 26 -4.14 -8.90 25.01
N ARG A 27 -4.49 -8.21 26.13
CA ARG A 27 -3.81 -6.97 26.55
C ARG A 27 -2.34 -7.19 26.90
N ARG A 28 -1.99 -8.29 27.57
CA ARG A 28 -0.58 -8.65 27.87
C ARG A 28 0.21 -8.93 26.59
N LEU A 29 -0.35 -9.66 25.65
CA LEU A 29 0.26 -9.93 24.35
C LEU A 29 0.48 -8.64 23.55
N LEU A 30 -0.51 -7.75 23.52
CA LEU A 30 -0.41 -6.45 22.86
C LEU A 30 0.69 -5.59 23.50
N ARG A 31 0.75 -5.51 24.84
CA ARG A 31 1.82 -4.77 25.55
C ARG A 31 3.21 -5.35 25.26
N ARG A 32 3.35 -6.67 25.21
CA ARG A 32 4.62 -7.33 24.87
C ARG A 32 5.04 -7.05 23.41
N ARG A 33 4.08 -7.05 22.48
CA ARG A 33 4.33 -6.69 21.08
C ARG A 33 4.74 -5.24 20.95
N GLN A 34 4.04 -4.32 21.60
CA GLN A 34 4.39 -2.91 21.63
C GLN A 34 5.78 -2.65 22.26
N ALA A 35 6.12 -3.35 23.35
CA ALA A 35 7.43 -3.24 23.97
C ALA A 35 8.56 -3.74 23.04
N LYS A 36 8.34 -4.87 22.36
CA LYS A 36 9.26 -5.38 21.33
C LYS A 36 9.43 -4.38 20.18
N HIS A 37 8.33 -3.83 19.71
CA HIS A 37 8.35 -2.84 18.63
C HIS A 37 9.16 -1.60 19.01
N ARG A 38 8.89 -1.00 20.17
CA ARG A 38 9.67 0.14 20.70
C ARG A 38 11.14 -0.19 20.94
N ALA A 39 11.47 -1.41 21.30
CA ALA A 39 12.86 -1.84 21.44
C ALA A 39 13.56 -1.91 20.08
N ALA A 40 12.89 -2.46 19.07
CA ALA A 40 13.40 -2.49 17.69
C ALA A 40 13.57 -1.07 17.11
N GLU A 41 12.59 -0.18 17.34
CA GLU A 41 12.70 1.24 16.94
C GLU A 41 13.94 1.92 17.55
N ARG A 42 14.14 1.77 18.87
CA ARG A 42 15.31 2.36 19.53
C ARG A 42 16.62 1.80 19.00
N GLN A 43 16.69 0.49 18.76
CA GLN A 43 17.88 -0.16 18.21
C GLN A 43 18.15 0.34 16.79
N TRP A 44 17.12 0.43 15.97
CA TRP A 44 17.21 0.92 14.60
C TRP A 44 17.67 2.39 14.54
N ILE A 45 17.04 3.27 15.37
CA ILE A 45 17.45 4.68 15.48
C ILE A 45 18.90 4.80 15.91
N ALA A 46 19.33 4.00 16.89
CA ALA A 46 20.71 4.05 17.39
C ALA A 46 21.75 3.51 16.41
N ALA A 47 21.37 2.51 15.59
CA ALA A 47 22.31 1.90 14.62
C ALA A 47 22.68 2.86 13.48
N ASP A 48 21.76 3.76 13.11
CA ASP A 48 21.93 4.70 11.99
C ASP A 48 21.94 6.17 12.48
N ASP A 49 22.44 6.40 13.70
CA ASP A 49 22.52 7.73 14.27
C ASP A 49 23.73 8.48 13.71
N PRO A 50 23.53 9.65 13.07
CA PRO A 50 24.64 10.43 12.52
C PRO A 50 25.62 10.99 13.57
N SER A 51 25.29 10.92 14.87
CA SER A 51 26.22 11.25 15.96
C SER A 51 27.26 10.14 16.22
N ASN A 52 27.02 8.93 15.73
CA ASN A 52 27.99 7.84 15.80
C ASN A 52 29.22 8.16 14.94
N PRO A 53 30.47 8.14 15.50
CA PRO A 53 31.66 8.52 14.76
C PRO A 53 31.84 7.80 13.41
N PRO A 54 31.64 6.48 13.29
CA PRO A 54 31.71 5.79 11.99
C PRO A 54 30.73 6.32 10.97
N VAL A 55 29.48 6.61 11.37
CA VAL A 55 28.43 7.13 10.50
C VAL A 55 28.77 8.56 10.08
N ALA A 56 29.16 9.41 11.02
CA ALA A 56 29.59 10.78 10.75
C ALA A 56 30.75 10.83 9.76
N HIS A 57 31.76 9.97 9.96
CA HIS A 57 32.92 9.88 9.07
C HIS A 57 32.52 9.44 7.64
N ALA A 58 31.74 8.38 7.52
CA ALA A 58 31.26 7.90 6.23
C ALA A 58 30.45 8.97 5.46
N LEU A 59 29.60 9.71 6.16
CA LEU A 59 28.83 10.82 5.57
C LEU A 59 29.75 11.95 5.07
N GLN A 60 30.79 12.32 5.87
CA GLN A 60 31.75 13.35 5.49
C GLN A 60 32.59 12.95 4.28
N GLU A 61 33.07 11.72 4.23
CA GLU A 61 33.83 11.19 3.08
C GLU A 61 32.98 11.19 1.80
N ARG A 62 31.75 10.70 1.88
CA ARG A 62 30.81 10.67 0.76
C ARG A 62 30.48 12.08 0.26
N PHE A 63 30.27 13.03 1.17
CA PHE A 63 30.00 14.42 0.79
C PHE A 63 31.23 15.07 0.14
N ALA A 64 32.42 14.83 0.69
CA ALA A 64 33.68 15.33 0.10
C ALA A 64 33.96 14.75 -1.30
N ALA A 65 33.46 13.55 -1.59
CA ALA A 65 33.60 12.93 -2.92
C ALA A 65 32.68 13.56 -3.98
N LEU A 66 31.70 14.38 -3.60
CA LEU A 66 30.86 15.11 -4.55
C LEU A 66 31.67 16.24 -5.18
N GLN A 67 31.84 16.19 -6.49
CA GLN A 67 32.68 17.17 -7.22
C GLN A 67 32.11 18.60 -7.15
N GLN A 68 30.78 18.73 -7.19
CA GLN A 68 30.06 20.01 -7.09
C GLN A 68 28.72 19.79 -6.37
N PRO A 69 28.72 19.81 -5.03
CA PRO A 69 27.46 19.68 -4.30
C PRO A 69 26.52 20.83 -4.65
N ALA A 70 25.28 20.49 -4.98
CA ALA A 70 24.27 21.48 -5.32
C ALA A 70 24.05 22.44 -4.15
N MET A 71 23.91 23.74 -4.47
CA MET A 71 23.46 24.72 -3.48
C MET A 71 22.00 24.44 -3.14
N LEU A 72 21.68 24.36 -1.86
CA LEU A 72 20.33 24.06 -1.37
C LEU A 72 19.81 25.22 -0.52
N SER A 73 18.57 25.61 -0.75
CA SER A 73 17.81 26.46 0.17
C SER A 73 16.74 25.67 0.88
N VAL A 74 16.69 25.81 2.20
CA VAL A 74 15.63 25.23 3.02
C VAL A 74 14.58 26.30 3.28
N VAL A 75 13.36 26.09 2.78
CA VAL A 75 12.24 26.99 2.98
C VAL A 75 11.30 26.35 4.00
N MET A 76 11.17 27.02 5.13
CA MET A 76 10.27 26.59 6.24
C MET A 76 9.20 27.64 6.45
N ARG A 77 8.00 27.20 6.77
CA ARG A 77 6.98 28.10 7.32
C ARG A 77 7.28 28.34 8.79
N GLU A 78 7.23 29.61 9.24
CA GLU A 78 7.34 29.91 10.67
C GLU A 78 6.21 29.25 11.46
N SER A 79 6.61 28.52 12.51
CA SER A 79 5.69 28.04 13.54
C SER A 79 5.56 29.13 14.59
N THR A 80 4.35 29.45 15.00
CA THR A 80 4.10 30.32 16.16
C THR A 80 4.60 29.72 17.49
N ARG A 81 5.19 28.50 17.47
CA ARG A 81 5.58 27.73 18.65
C ARG A 81 7.08 27.47 18.83
N ALA A 82 7.91 27.68 17.80
CA ALA A 82 9.37 27.55 17.94
C ALA A 82 10.09 28.28 16.80
N THR A 83 11.09 29.07 17.13
CA THR A 83 12.03 29.59 16.15
C THR A 83 13.03 28.49 15.78
N ALA A 84 13.47 28.42 14.53
CA ALA A 84 14.43 27.41 14.06
C ALA A 84 15.72 27.33 14.91
N SER A 85 16.08 28.44 15.58
CA SER A 85 17.24 28.57 16.45
C SER A 85 17.11 27.84 17.81
N GLU A 86 15.89 27.43 18.20
CA GLU A 86 15.62 26.75 19.49
C GLU A 86 15.68 25.22 19.38
N TRP A 87 15.90 24.68 18.22
CA TRP A 87 15.91 23.25 18.00
C TRP A 87 17.30 22.62 18.25
N PRO A 88 17.44 21.69 19.21
CA PRO A 88 18.74 21.12 19.60
C PRO A 88 19.51 20.47 18.45
N TRP A 89 18.81 19.92 17.45
CA TRP A 89 19.40 19.27 16.27
C TRP A 89 19.91 20.25 15.22
N PHE A 90 19.46 21.51 15.25
CA PHE A 90 20.00 22.55 14.38
C PHE A 90 21.44 22.98 14.72
N ARG A 91 21.95 22.54 15.87
CA ARG A 91 23.32 22.79 16.34
C ARG A 91 24.34 21.77 15.85
N GLY A 92 24.00 20.97 14.80
CA GLY A 92 24.96 20.14 14.11
C GLY A 92 26.10 20.93 13.45
N PRO A 93 27.15 20.25 12.93
CA PRO A 93 28.27 20.91 12.25
C PRO A 93 27.72 21.88 11.21
N ALA A 94 28.28 23.09 11.19
CA ALA A 94 27.82 24.22 10.39
C ALA A 94 27.33 23.74 9.02
N LEU A 95 26.11 24.12 8.67
CA LEU A 95 25.58 23.98 7.31
C LEU A 95 26.72 24.34 6.36
N THR A 96 27.00 23.50 5.41
CA THR A 96 28.06 23.78 4.44
C THR A 96 27.82 25.16 3.82
N PRO A 97 28.86 25.89 3.37
CA PRO A 97 28.74 27.27 2.89
C PRO A 97 27.73 27.48 1.76
N ASN A 98 27.20 26.40 1.19
CA ASN A 98 26.20 26.42 0.09
C ASN A 98 24.74 26.25 0.57
N TRP A 99 24.45 26.37 1.88
CA TRP A 99 23.12 26.14 2.43
C TRP A 99 22.55 27.41 3.04
N HIS A 100 21.35 27.76 2.62
CA HIS A 100 20.63 28.95 3.08
C HIS A 100 19.30 28.55 3.68
N MET A 101 19.05 29.00 4.92
CA MET A 101 17.73 28.96 5.53
C MET A 101 16.95 30.20 5.11
N VAL A 102 15.78 30.01 4.54
CA VAL A 102 14.86 31.09 4.22
C VAL A 102 13.60 30.90 5.05
N SER A 103 13.41 31.78 6.02
CA SER A 103 12.16 31.85 6.79
C SER A 103 11.36 33.03 6.27
N PRO A 104 10.10 32.85 5.86
CA PRO A 104 9.26 33.99 5.49
C PRO A 104 8.86 34.75 6.75
N SER A 105 9.63 35.75 7.15
CA SER A 105 9.26 36.68 8.21
C SER A 105 8.05 37.50 7.78
N GLY A 106 6.85 36.98 7.97
CA GLY A 106 5.58 37.61 7.58
C GLY A 106 5.26 37.58 6.08
N GLY A 107 6.06 36.85 5.24
CA GLY A 107 5.85 36.68 3.80
C GLY A 107 5.31 35.30 3.41
N SER A 108 4.96 35.13 2.14
CA SER A 108 4.52 33.85 1.59
C SER A 108 5.71 32.94 1.26
N ILE A 109 5.47 31.61 1.23
CA ILE A 109 6.47 30.63 0.73
C ILE A 109 6.95 31.02 -0.67
N ALA A 110 6.05 31.55 -1.52
CA ALA A 110 6.38 32.00 -2.86
C ALA A 110 7.42 33.12 -2.88
N GLU A 111 7.37 34.06 -1.92
CA GLU A 111 8.36 35.13 -1.78
C GLU A 111 9.70 34.55 -1.32
N ALA A 112 9.70 33.64 -0.37
CA ALA A 112 10.91 32.95 0.07
C ALA A 112 11.58 32.18 -1.06
N VAL A 113 10.79 31.47 -1.88
CA VAL A 113 11.25 30.75 -3.08
C VAL A 113 11.83 31.71 -4.14
N ARG A 114 11.19 32.87 -4.37
CA ARG A 114 11.71 33.90 -5.29
C ARG A 114 13.04 34.47 -4.81
N ALA A 115 13.15 34.73 -3.51
CA ALA A 115 14.37 35.29 -2.91
C ALA A 115 15.51 34.25 -2.77
N SER A 116 15.22 32.97 -2.93
CA SER A 116 16.23 31.91 -2.80
C SER A 116 17.30 32.00 -3.90
N PRO A 117 18.59 31.94 -3.55
CA PRO A 117 19.67 31.89 -4.52
C PRO A 117 19.83 30.50 -5.16
N SER A 118 19.21 29.47 -4.59
CA SER A 118 19.44 28.07 -4.99
C SER A 118 18.37 27.60 -5.98
N GLU A 119 18.74 26.76 -6.94
CA GLU A 119 17.80 26.05 -7.80
C GLU A 119 17.16 24.85 -7.09
N ILE A 120 17.80 24.32 -6.06
CA ILE A 120 17.27 23.20 -5.28
C ILE A 120 16.66 23.74 -3.99
N ILE A 121 15.39 23.46 -3.79
CA ILE A 121 14.59 23.92 -2.64
C ILE A 121 14.15 22.70 -1.83
N ALA A 122 14.50 22.67 -0.56
CA ALA A 122 13.90 21.77 0.42
C ALA A 122 12.74 22.49 1.12
N LEU A 123 11.53 22.01 0.92
CA LEU A 123 10.34 22.49 1.61
C LEU A 123 10.11 21.66 2.86
N LEU A 124 9.92 22.34 3.98
CA LEU A 124 9.74 21.72 5.27
C LEU A 124 8.48 22.26 5.96
N PRO A 125 7.55 21.39 6.41
CA PRO A 125 6.37 21.81 7.17
C PRO A 125 6.77 22.54 8.47
N ALA A 126 5.89 23.41 8.96
CA ALA A 126 6.13 24.24 10.14
C ALA A 126 6.38 23.48 11.43
N ASP A 127 5.91 22.23 11.52
CA ASP A 127 6.06 21.33 12.68
C ASP A 127 7.21 20.34 12.53
N CYS A 128 8.07 20.51 11.50
CA CYS A 128 9.19 19.62 11.23
C CYS A 128 10.54 20.33 11.38
N GLY A 129 11.51 19.59 11.92
CA GLY A 129 12.92 19.95 11.95
C GLY A 129 13.73 19.14 10.93
N LEU A 130 14.76 19.73 10.36
CA LEU A 130 15.66 19.05 9.44
C LEU A 130 16.70 18.24 10.22
N ALA A 131 16.93 16.99 9.82
CA ALA A 131 17.99 16.17 10.39
C ALA A 131 19.38 16.75 10.04
N PRO A 132 20.40 16.68 10.94
CA PRO A 132 21.72 17.27 10.70
C PRO A 132 22.43 16.76 9.45
N HIS A 133 22.19 15.52 9.06
CA HIS A 133 22.78 14.86 7.87
C HIS A 133 21.95 15.03 6.60
N ALA A 134 20.74 15.57 6.71
CA ALA A 134 19.84 15.73 5.55
C ALA A 134 20.49 16.50 4.40
N PRO A 135 21.27 17.56 4.63
CA PRO A 135 21.96 18.29 3.59
C PRO A 135 22.84 17.41 2.70
N MET A 136 23.66 16.59 3.32
CA MET A 136 24.58 15.70 2.61
C MET A 136 23.82 14.64 1.80
N MET A 137 22.77 14.06 2.39
CA MET A 137 21.94 13.06 1.72
C MET A 137 21.19 13.64 0.52
N ILE A 138 20.68 14.86 0.64
CA ILE A 138 19.99 15.54 -0.46
C ILE A 138 20.98 15.88 -1.58
N ALA A 139 22.17 16.42 -1.25
CA ALA A 139 23.19 16.72 -2.25
C ALA A 139 23.62 15.48 -3.05
N GLU A 140 23.80 14.34 -2.36
CA GLU A 140 24.10 13.06 -2.99
C GLU A 140 22.96 12.57 -3.88
N ALA A 141 21.70 12.67 -3.41
CA ALA A 141 20.53 12.31 -4.19
C ALA A 141 20.36 13.17 -5.45
N VAL A 142 20.59 14.48 -5.34
CA VAL A 142 20.58 15.41 -6.49
C VAL A 142 21.66 15.07 -7.49
N ALA A 143 22.88 14.79 -7.03
CA ALA A 143 23.99 14.39 -7.92
C ALA A 143 23.67 13.08 -8.66
N ARG A 144 23.01 12.13 -8.00
CA ARG A 144 22.59 10.84 -8.58
C ARG A 144 21.41 10.96 -9.54
N SER A 145 20.46 11.85 -9.24
CA SER A 145 19.23 12.03 -10.00
C SER A 145 19.08 13.49 -10.44
N PRO A 146 19.92 13.99 -11.37
CA PRO A 146 19.97 15.41 -11.71
C PRO A 146 18.69 15.95 -12.37
N HIS A 147 17.83 15.07 -12.88
CA HIS A 147 16.58 15.41 -13.56
C HIS A 147 15.33 15.14 -12.71
N PHE A 148 15.49 14.95 -11.39
CA PHE A 148 14.36 14.69 -10.51
C PHE A 148 13.28 15.80 -10.61
N ALA A 149 12.02 15.39 -10.50
CA ALA A 149 10.87 16.29 -10.38
C ALA A 149 10.56 16.59 -8.90
N LEU A 150 10.60 15.57 -8.06
CA LEU A 150 10.38 15.64 -6.61
C LEU A 150 11.22 14.57 -5.91
N MET A 151 11.84 14.93 -4.78
CA MET A 151 12.38 13.97 -3.84
C MET A 151 11.65 14.08 -2.51
N TYR A 152 11.52 12.96 -1.80
CA TYR A 152 10.95 12.91 -0.45
C TYR A 152 11.73 11.91 0.40
N ALA A 153 11.60 12.03 1.71
CA ALA A 153 12.37 11.21 2.64
C ALA A 153 11.47 10.65 3.76
N ASP A 154 12.01 9.69 4.50
CA ASP A 154 11.39 9.21 5.72
C ASP A 154 11.49 10.27 6.83
N GLU A 155 10.63 10.17 7.81
CA GLU A 155 10.56 11.08 8.95
C GLU A 155 10.38 10.31 10.26
N ASP A 156 10.61 10.95 11.39
CA ASP A 156 10.25 10.44 12.71
C ASP A 156 9.71 11.54 13.61
N CYS A 157 9.43 11.20 14.85
CA CYS A 157 8.99 12.17 15.86
C CYS A 157 10.13 12.49 16.82
N ALA A 158 10.20 13.75 17.22
CA ALA A 158 11.10 14.22 18.25
C ALA A 158 10.34 14.64 19.49
N ALA A 159 10.78 14.13 20.66
CA ALA A 159 10.32 14.59 21.95
C ALA A 159 11.03 15.90 22.33
N GLY A 160 10.41 16.69 23.22
CA GLY A 160 10.99 17.97 23.69
C GLY A 160 12.36 17.85 24.39
N ASN A 161 12.76 16.65 24.81
CA ASN A 161 14.08 16.36 25.38
C ASN A 161 15.11 15.90 24.33
N GLY A 162 14.78 15.94 23.05
CA GLY A 162 15.66 15.52 21.97
C GLY A 162 15.63 14.03 21.61
N GLY A 163 14.84 13.22 22.32
CA GLY A 163 14.69 11.80 22.01
C GLY A 163 13.89 11.58 20.73
N ARG A 164 14.36 10.71 19.84
CA ARG A 164 13.68 10.31 18.58
C ARG A 164 12.82 9.07 18.81
N HIS A 165 11.67 9.00 18.16
CA HIS A 165 10.74 7.87 18.25
C HIS A 165 9.77 7.83 17.08
N SER A 166 9.02 6.72 16.96
CA SER A 166 7.93 6.55 15.98
C SER A 166 8.35 6.87 14.55
N PRO A 167 9.35 6.18 13.97
CA PRO A 167 9.73 6.37 12.59
C PRO A 167 8.56 6.15 11.64
N LEU A 168 8.41 7.03 10.67
CA LEU A 168 7.43 7.03 9.62
C LEU A 168 8.14 6.72 8.31
N LEU A 169 8.16 5.43 7.98
CA LEU A 169 8.84 4.90 6.81
C LEU A 169 7.87 4.90 5.62
N HIS A 170 8.16 5.72 4.62
CA HIS A 170 7.35 5.81 3.42
C HIS A 170 7.64 4.65 2.47
N CYS A 171 6.65 4.28 1.65
CA CYS A 171 6.89 3.42 0.48
C CYS A 171 7.51 4.26 -0.66
N GLY A 172 7.92 3.59 -1.73
CA GLY A 172 8.23 4.24 -2.98
C GLY A 172 7.04 5.03 -3.53
N TRP A 173 7.22 5.69 -4.67
CA TRP A 173 6.17 6.48 -5.28
C TRP A 173 4.87 5.69 -5.47
N ASN A 174 3.74 6.31 -5.10
CA ASN A 174 2.42 5.69 -5.13
C ASN A 174 1.36 6.76 -5.42
N ALA A 175 1.00 6.90 -6.70
CA ALA A 175 0.10 7.94 -7.15
C ALA A 175 -1.32 7.77 -6.59
N GLU A 176 -1.82 6.53 -6.47
CA GLU A 176 -3.14 6.28 -5.90
C GLU A 176 -3.18 6.57 -4.40
N LEU A 177 -2.09 6.28 -3.69
CA LEU A 177 -1.99 6.65 -2.28
C LEU A 177 -1.96 8.17 -2.11
N LEU A 178 -1.26 8.91 -2.99
CA LEU A 178 -1.25 10.37 -2.94
C LEU A 178 -2.62 10.97 -3.23
N ARG A 179 -3.44 10.37 -4.11
CA ARG A 179 -4.84 10.77 -4.32
C ARG A 179 -5.74 10.45 -3.13
N SER A 180 -5.38 9.45 -2.34
CA SER A 180 -6.16 9.02 -1.17
C SER A 180 -5.79 9.78 0.10
N THR A 181 -4.52 10.21 0.25
CA THR A 181 -3.99 10.92 1.43
C THR A 181 -2.67 11.60 1.09
N PRO A 182 -2.35 12.77 1.70
CA PRO A 182 -1.07 13.44 1.50
C PRO A 182 0.07 12.73 2.27
N TYR A 183 0.39 11.48 1.88
CA TYR A 183 1.38 10.68 2.60
C TYR A 183 2.81 11.25 2.56
N LEU A 184 3.10 12.16 1.64
CA LEU A 184 4.36 12.91 1.55
C LEU A 184 4.28 14.23 2.32
N ALA A 185 3.78 14.19 3.55
CA ALA A 185 3.54 15.40 4.34
C ALA A 185 4.78 15.91 5.10
N GLY A 186 5.94 15.25 4.96
CA GLY A 186 7.23 15.64 5.54
C GLY A 186 8.09 16.49 4.61
N LEU A 187 9.41 16.32 4.72
CA LEU A 187 10.39 16.97 3.86
C LEU A 187 10.21 16.56 2.40
N VAL A 188 10.07 17.55 1.51
CA VAL A 188 10.16 17.36 0.07
C VAL A 188 11.22 18.28 -0.53
N VAL A 189 11.93 17.79 -1.56
CA VAL A 189 12.94 18.54 -2.29
C VAL A 189 12.49 18.70 -3.73
N VAL A 190 12.51 19.92 -4.23
CA VAL A 190 11.99 20.29 -5.56
C VAL A 190 12.90 21.30 -6.24
N ARG A 191 12.71 21.51 -7.53
CA ARG A 191 13.37 22.58 -8.24
C ARG A 191 12.66 23.92 -8.01
N ARG A 192 13.44 24.98 -7.81
CA ARG A 192 12.94 26.35 -7.72
C ARG A 192 12.10 26.73 -8.94
N SER A 193 12.62 26.42 -10.14
CA SER A 193 11.92 26.65 -11.40
C SER A 193 10.54 25.96 -11.46
N ALA A 194 10.41 24.74 -10.93
CA ALA A 194 9.13 24.03 -10.87
C ALA A 194 8.14 24.73 -9.93
N LEU A 195 8.59 25.21 -8.76
CA LEU A 195 7.76 25.96 -7.83
C LEU A 195 7.28 27.30 -8.42
N LEU A 196 8.17 28.02 -9.10
CA LEU A 196 7.84 29.30 -9.72
C LEU A 196 6.90 29.16 -10.93
N ALA A 197 6.83 28.00 -11.56
CA ALA A 197 5.90 27.70 -12.64
C ALA A 197 4.48 27.39 -12.16
N LEU A 198 4.28 27.16 -10.84
CA LEU A 198 2.95 26.95 -10.28
C LEU A 198 2.25 28.30 -10.01
N GLU A 199 0.92 28.27 -10.05
CA GLU A 199 0.13 29.43 -9.64
C GLU A 199 0.39 29.79 -8.17
N GLN A 200 0.41 31.09 -7.86
CA GLN A 200 0.78 31.60 -6.53
C GLN A 200 -0.08 31.01 -5.40
N GLN A 201 -1.35 30.69 -5.67
CA GLN A 201 -2.26 30.04 -4.71
C GLN A 201 -1.86 28.64 -4.28
N ALA A 202 -1.11 27.91 -5.12
CA ALA A 202 -0.66 26.56 -4.80
C ALA A 202 0.49 26.50 -3.77
N ILE A 203 1.09 27.63 -3.40
CA ILE A 203 2.26 27.70 -2.54
C ILE A 203 1.92 28.20 -1.12
N GLU A 204 0.70 28.64 -0.90
CA GLU A 204 0.20 29.08 0.41
C GLU A 204 -0.40 27.92 1.19
N SER A 205 -0.07 27.78 2.46
CA SER A 205 -0.18 26.51 3.15
C SER A 205 -1.12 26.49 4.35
N ASP A 206 -2.24 25.87 4.19
CA ASP A 206 -2.80 24.91 5.15
C ASP A 206 -2.54 23.47 4.66
N SER A 207 -3.05 22.45 5.35
CA SER A 207 -2.79 21.05 4.97
C SER A 207 -3.35 20.69 3.57
N ALA A 208 -4.45 21.28 3.17
CA ALA A 208 -5.07 21.08 1.88
C ALA A 208 -4.22 21.72 0.76
N LEU A 209 -3.67 22.93 0.99
CA LEU A 209 -2.78 23.58 0.04
C LEU A 209 -1.44 22.85 -0.10
N TRP A 210 -0.91 22.24 0.97
CA TRP A 210 0.26 21.37 0.87
C TRP A 210 -0.02 20.16 -0.01
N TRP A 211 -1.18 19.57 0.12
CA TRP A 211 -1.60 18.45 -0.73
C TRP A 211 -1.76 18.87 -2.20
N ASP A 212 -2.40 20.01 -2.47
CA ASP A 212 -2.50 20.57 -3.83
C ASP A 212 -1.13 20.82 -4.47
N LEU A 213 -0.18 21.34 -3.68
CA LEU A 213 1.20 21.52 -4.12
C LEU A 213 1.85 20.19 -4.55
N LEU A 214 1.74 19.16 -3.72
CA LEU A 214 2.30 17.84 -4.03
C LEU A 214 1.67 17.22 -5.28
N LEU A 215 0.36 17.33 -5.43
CA LEU A 215 -0.34 16.84 -6.61
C LEU A 215 0.12 17.57 -7.86
N ARG A 216 0.18 18.91 -7.86
CA ARG A 216 0.64 19.73 -9.01
C ARG A 216 2.08 19.42 -9.40
N LEU A 217 2.98 19.26 -8.44
CA LEU A 217 4.39 18.93 -8.70
C LEU A 217 4.56 17.57 -9.37
N THR A 218 3.61 16.66 -9.14
CA THR A 218 3.69 15.28 -9.64
C THR A 218 2.81 14.99 -10.85
N GLU A 219 1.90 15.90 -11.25
CA GLU A 219 0.96 15.71 -12.36
C GLU A 219 1.65 15.37 -13.70
N ARG A 220 2.82 15.93 -13.96
CA ARG A 220 3.57 15.76 -15.21
C ARG A 220 4.89 15.03 -15.01
N ALA A 221 5.18 14.60 -13.79
CA ALA A 221 6.43 13.91 -13.47
C ALA A 221 6.36 12.45 -13.95
N ALA A 222 7.42 11.99 -14.58
CA ALA A 222 7.58 10.56 -14.78
C ALA A 222 7.89 9.87 -13.44
N GLU A 223 7.39 8.67 -13.23
CA GLU A 223 7.56 7.93 -11.97
C GLU A 223 9.05 7.83 -11.55
N LYS A 224 9.95 7.58 -12.50
CA LYS A 224 11.40 7.51 -12.29
C LYS A 224 12.04 8.81 -11.80
N ASP A 225 11.37 9.95 -12.01
CA ASP A 225 11.85 11.27 -11.63
C ASP A 225 11.32 11.70 -10.24
N ILE A 226 10.53 10.84 -9.58
CA ILE A 226 10.07 11.00 -8.21
C ILE A 226 10.90 10.06 -7.32
N VAL A 227 11.78 10.63 -6.51
CA VAL A 227 12.84 9.89 -5.80
C VAL A 227 12.53 9.79 -4.32
N HIS A 228 12.46 8.58 -3.79
CA HIS A 228 12.43 8.31 -2.36
C HIS A 228 13.84 8.19 -1.81
N ILE A 229 14.19 8.96 -0.80
CA ILE A 229 15.42 8.84 -0.02
C ILE A 229 15.06 8.07 1.25
N PRO A 230 15.38 6.76 1.36
CA PRO A 230 14.89 5.91 2.46
C PRO A 230 15.68 6.10 3.76
N HIS A 231 15.82 7.35 4.17
CA HIS A 231 16.45 7.77 5.41
C HIS A 231 15.60 8.83 6.10
N VAL A 232 15.64 8.84 7.43
CA VAL A 232 14.97 9.88 8.23
C VAL A 232 15.73 11.19 8.06
N LEU A 233 15.16 12.10 7.28
CA LEU A 233 15.76 13.42 7.02
C LEU A 233 15.01 14.57 7.69
N SER A 234 13.86 14.30 8.31
CA SER A 234 13.12 15.30 9.09
C SER A 234 12.51 14.70 10.35
N HIS A 235 12.32 15.55 11.36
CA HIS A 235 11.78 15.19 12.66
C HIS A 235 10.54 16.02 12.95
N ARG A 236 9.39 15.38 13.20
CA ARG A 236 8.16 16.07 13.64
C ARG A 236 8.20 16.38 15.13
N ILE A 237 7.72 17.56 15.49
CA ILE A 237 7.65 18.02 16.87
C ILE A 237 6.19 17.99 17.32
N GLY A 238 5.92 17.31 18.45
CA GLY A 238 4.57 17.20 19.00
C GLY A 238 3.80 15.98 18.52
N ALA A 239 4.08 14.83 19.11
CA ALA A 239 3.59 13.49 18.77
C ALA A 239 2.06 13.32 18.70
N GLU A 240 1.25 14.18 19.33
CA GLU A 240 -0.20 14.04 19.32
C GLU A 240 -0.85 14.31 17.96
N ARG A 241 -0.24 15.14 17.11
CA ARG A 241 -0.73 15.39 15.74
C ARG A 241 -0.41 14.26 14.76
N VAL A 242 0.71 13.60 14.96
CA VAL A 242 1.14 12.48 14.11
C VAL A 242 0.14 11.33 14.15
N SER A 243 -0.40 11.02 15.33
CA SER A 243 -1.44 9.99 15.48
C SER A 243 -2.74 10.32 14.73
N ARG A 244 -3.09 11.60 14.57
CA ARG A 244 -4.30 12.02 13.87
C ARG A 244 -4.14 12.14 12.36
N GLN A 245 -2.98 12.53 11.86
CA GLN A 245 -2.69 12.56 10.41
C GLN A 245 -2.46 11.18 9.81
N LEU A 246 -2.01 10.23 10.64
CA LEU A 246 -1.72 8.86 10.22
C LEU A 246 -2.84 7.87 10.53
N SER A 247 -3.78 8.21 11.40
CA SER A 247 -5.08 7.55 11.44
C SER A 247 -5.88 8.17 10.31
N ALA A 248 -6.37 7.36 9.37
CA ALA A 248 -7.23 7.79 8.28
C ALA A 248 -8.35 8.74 8.77
N ALA A 249 -7.99 10.01 9.05
CA ALA A 249 -8.95 11.02 9.42
C ALA A 249 -9.90 11.22 8.24
N HIS A 250 -11.16 11.48 8.51
CA HIS A 250 -12.10 11.83 7.44
C HIS A 250 -11.58 13.08 6.73
N ALA A 251 -11.46 13.00 5.41
CA ALA A 251 -11.11 14.14 4.59
C ALA A 251 -12.18 15.23 4.74
N ASP A 252 -11.76 16.46 4.92
CA ASP A 252 -12.65 17.61 4.91
C ASP A 252 -13.01 18.05 3.48
N ALA A 253 -13.89 19.03 3.35
CA ALA A 253 -14.35 19.50 2.05
C ALA A 253 -13.23 20.15 1.22
N ALA A 254 -12.24 20.79 1.86
CA ALA A 254 -11.10 21.40 1.18
C ALA A 254 -10.16 20.33 0.61
N GLU A 255 -9.88 19.28 1.36
CA GLU A 255 -9.10 18.13 0.93
C GLU A 255 -9.74 17.40 -0.26
N VAL A 256 -11.06 17.20 -0.21
CA VAL A 256 -11.82 16.63 -1.34
C VAL A 256 -11.75 17.52 -2.57
N ALA A 257 -11.90 18.86 -2.40
CA ALA A 257 -11.83 19.83 -3.48
C ALA A 257 -10.45 19.87 -4.15
N VAL A 258 -9.38 19.74 -3.38
CA VAL A 258 -7.99 19.66 -3.88
C VAL A 258 -7.80 18.45 -4.78
N VAL A 259 -8.25 17.26 -4.33
CA VAL A 259 -8.15 16.04 -5.15
C VAL A 259 -9.03 16.15 -6.40
N GLN A 260 -10.25 16.71 -6.31
CA GLN A 260 -11.10 16.94 -7.48
C GLN A 260 -10.43 17.89 -8.49
N ALA A 261 -9.87 18.99 -8.03
CA ALA A 261 -9.16 19.93 -8.89
C ALA A 261 -7.96 19.28 -9.61
N HIS A 262 -7.24 18.39 -8.92
CA HIS A 262 -6.18 17.58 -9.54
C HIS A 262 -6.72 16.67 -10.65
N LEU A 263 -7.82 15.96 -10.39
CA LEU A 263 -8.44 15.08 -11.39
C LEU A 263 -8.90 15.87 -12.61
N ASP A 264 -9.48 17.06 -12.40
CA ASP A 264 -9.95 17.95 -13.48
C ASP A 264 -8.76 18.47 -14.32
N ARG A 265 -7.65 18.91 -13.70
CA ARG A 265 -6.43 19.35 -14.40
C ARG A 265 -5.79 18.24 -15.23
N CYS A 266 -5.84 17.00 -14.70
CA CYS A 266 -5.34 15.83 -15.41
C CYS A 266 -6.32 15.25 -16.43
N ALA A 267 -7.50 15.86 -16.61
CA ALA A 267 -8.59 15.34 -17.45
C ALA A 267 -8.98 13.89 -17.13
N VAL A 268 -8.90 13.50 -15.83
CA VAL A 268 -9.28 12.16 -15.37
C VAL A 268 -10.78 12.16 -15.10
N PRO A 269 -11.57 11.32 -15.81
CA PRO A 269 -13.02 11.26 -15.60
C PRO A 269 -13.34 10.52 -14.30
N ALA A 270 -13.31 11.23 -13.18
CA ALA A 270 -13.54 10.68 -11.85
C ALA A 270 -14.13 11.73 -10.90
N ARG A 271 -14.67 11.27 -9.77
CA ARG A 271 -15.20 12.11 -8.69
C ARG A 271 -14.52 11.77 -7.37
N ALA A 272 -14.06 12.81 -6.69
CA ALA A 272 -13.50 12.71 -5.35
C ALA A 272 -14.59 12.83 -4.28
N HIS A 273 -14.52 12.02 -3.24
CA HIS A 273 -15.44 12.01 -2.11
C HIS A 273 -14.68 11.78 -0.81
N ALA A 274 -15.16 12.31 0.31
CA ALA A 274 -14.66 11.89 1.61
C ALA A 274 -15.02 10.42 1.84
N ALA A 275 -14.02 9.58 2.12
CA ALA A 275 -14.27 8.18 2.40
C ALA A 275 -14.75 7.98 3.84
N SER A 276 -15.72 7.08 4.05
CA SER A 276 -16.20 6.73 5.39
C SER A 276 -15.13 6.05 6.26
N THR A 277 -14.10 5.50 5.62
CA THR A 277 -12.97 4.84 6.28
C THR A 277 -11.79 5.78 6.54
N GLY A 278 -11.86 7.01 6.05
CA GLY A 278 -10.79 8.02 6.10
C GLY A 278 -10.15 8.30 4.75
N GLY A 279 -9.54 9.48 4.61
CA GLY A 279 -8.97 9.96 3.37
C GLY A 279 -9.99 10.28 2.29
N VAL A 280 -9.52 10.38 1.05
CA VAL A 280 -10.35 10.65 -0.14
C VAL A 280 -10.51 9.37 -0.96
N ARG A 281 -11.77 9.04 -1.31
CA ARG A 281 -12.11 8.02 -2.29
C ARG A 281 -12.28 8.69 -3.65
N VAL A 282 -11.58 8.19 -4.66
CA VAL A 282 -11.77 8.59 -6.06
C VAL A 282 -12.58 7.52 -6.77
N ARG A 283 -13.78 7.88 -7.24
CA ARG A 283 -14.61 7.00 -8.09
C ARG A 283 -14.39 7.35 -9.54
N TYR A 284 -13.83 6.41 -10.30
CA TYR A 284 -13.56 6.56 -11.72
C TYR A 284 -14.82 6.30 -12.53
N SER A 285 -15.10 7.16 -13.50
CA SER A 285 -16.26 7.03 -14.39
C SER A 285 -16.09 5.81 -15.30
N LEU A 286 -17.18 5.07 -15.46
CA LEU A 286 -17.20 3.97 -16.40
C LEU A 286 -17.31 4.48 -17.85
N PRO A 287 -16.74 3.77 -18.84
CA PRO A 287 -17.04 4.00 -20.24
C PRO A 287 -18.55 3.84 -20.53
N SER A 288 -19.02 4.48 -21.57
CA SER A 288 -20.39 4.30 -22.05
C SER A 288 -20.37 3.77 -23.49
N PRO A 289 -20.90 2.56 -23.74
CA PRO A 289 -21.53 1.65 -22.79
C PRO A 289 -20.54 1.06 -21.78
N ALA A 290 -21.05 0.64 -20.60
CA ALA A 290 -20.25 -0.04 -19.60
C ALA A 290 -19.69 -1.37 -20.15
N PRO A 291 -18.41 -1.71 -19.89
CA PRO A 291 -17.79 -2.92 -20.43
C PRO A 291 -18.40 -4.19 -19.81
N LEU A 292 -18.58 -5.24 -20.61
CA LEU A 292 -18.96 -6.55 -20.08
C LEU A 292 -17.84 -7.11 -19.22
N ALA A 293 -18.14 -7.50 -17.98
CA ALA A 293 -17.23 -8.20 -17.08
C ALA A 293 -17.51 -9.72 -17.11
N SER A 294 -16.48 -10.53 -17.33
CA SER A 294 -16.55 -11.99 -17.24
C SER A 294 -15.92 -12.45 -15.92
N LEU A 295 -16.74 -13.00 -15.03
CA LEU A 295 -16.31 -13.54 -13.75
C LEU A 295 -15.98 -15.03 -13.94
N ILE A 296 -14.73 -15.43 -13.71
CA ILE A 296 -14.23 -16.79 -13.85
C ILE A 296 -14.17 -17.41 -12.45
N VAL A 297 -14.91 -18.51 -12.25
CA VAL A 297 -15.06 -19.15 -10.94
C VAL A 297 -14.66 -20.64 -11.05
N PRO A 298 -13.41 -21.01 -10.81
CA PRO A 298 -13.00 -22.40 -10.73
C PRO A 298 -13.61 -23.09 -9.52
N THR A 299 -14.14 -24.29 -9.72
CA THR A 299 -14.75 -25.08 -8.62
C THR A 299 -14.49 -26.57 -8.78
N ARG A 300 -14.54 -27.30 -7.67
CA ARG A 300 -14.67 -28.75 -7.64
C ARG A 300 -15.41 -29.14 -6.38
N ASN A 301 -16.59 -29.76 -6.53
CA ASN A 301 -17.44 -30.10 -5.39
C ASN A 301 -17.71 -28.87 -4.49
N GLY A 302 -17.93 -29.08 -3.19
CA GLY A 302 -18.05 -27.98 -2.23
C GLY A 302 -19.30 -27.11 -2.46
N LEU A 303 -20.42 -27.74 -2.74
CA LEU A 303 -21.71 -27.12 -3.06
C LEU A 303 -22.05 -25.90 -2.19
N HIS A 304 -21.81 -25.99 -0.87
CA HIS A 304 -22.17 -24.91 0.05
C HIS A 304 -21.45 -23.60 -0.30
N LEU A 305 -20.14 -23.68 -0.56
CA LEU A 305 -19.30 -22.51 -0.89
C LEU A 305 -19.67 -21.96 -2.26
N LEU A 306 -19.78 -22.82 -3.28
CA LEU A 306 -20.16 -22.41 -4.61
C LEU A 306 -21.53 -21.73 -4.63
N ARG A 307 -22.50 -22.29 -3.90
CA ARG A 307 -23.84 -21.70 -3.78
C ARG A 307 -23.79 -20.31 -3.13
N GLN A 308 -23.06 -20.16 -2.03
CA GLN A 308 -22.90 -18.89 -1.33
C GLN A 308 -22.23 -17.85 -2.23
N CYS A 309 -21.18 -18.24 -2.95
CA CYS A 309 -20.47 -17.37 -3.89
C CYS A 309 -21.39 -16.88 -5.00
N VAL A 310 -22.00 -17.80 -5.76
CA VAL A 310 -22.84 -17.46 -6.91
C VAL A 310 -24.07 -16.66 -6.49
N HIS A 311 -24.77 -17.07 -5.42
CA HIS A 311 -25.91 -16.32 -4.89
C HIS A 311 -25.53 -14.90 -4.49
N SER A 312 -24.42 -14.72 -3.74
CA SER A 312 -24.02 -13.39 -3.31
C SER A 312 -23.66 -12.48 -4.48
N ILE A 313 -23.05 -13.02 -5.55
CA ILE A 313 -22.76 -12.26 -6.77
C ILE A 313 -24.06 -11.85 -7.45
N ILE A 314 -25.00 -12.78 -7.66
CA ILE A 314 -26.26 -12.51 -8.36
C ILE A 314 -27.15 -11.53 -7.63
N GLU A 315 -27.27 -11.69 -6.31
CA GLU A 315 -28.23 -10.92 -5.49
C GLU A 315 -27.70 -9.55 -5.08
N ARG A 316 -26.38 -9.41 -4.90
CA ARG A 316 -25.82 -8.19 -4.32
C ARG A 316 -25.13 -7.28 -5.33
N THR A 317 -24.62 -7.82 -6.47
CA THR A 317 -23.87 -7.01 -7.43
C THR A 317 -24.80 -6.06 -8.19
N THR A 318 -24.52 -4.76 -8.07
CA THR A 318 -25.29 -3.70 -8.76
C THR A 318 -24.77 -3.40 -10.17
N TYR A 319 -23.51 -3.75 -10.46
CA TYR A 319 -22.91 -3.55 -11.79
C TYR A 319 -23.56 -4.43 -12.85
N ALA A 320 -23.78 -3.87 -14.02
CA ALA A 320 -24.16 -4.58 -15.24
C ALA A 320 -23.50 -3.88 -16.45
N PRO A 321 -23.10 -4.61 -17.52
CA PRO A 321 -23.32 -6.05 -17.74
C PRO A 321 -22.20 -6.95 -17.17
N TYR A 322 -22.57 -8.15 -16.71
CA TYR A 322 -21.59 -9.19 -16.38
C TYR A 322 -22.08 -10.59 -16.75
N GLU A 323 -21.15 -11.53 -16.90
CA GLU A 323 -21.40 -12.96 -17.03
C GLU A 323 -20.52 -13.76 -16.05
N ILE A 324 -20.91 -14.98 -15.75
CA ILE A 324 -20.17 -15.89 -14.87
C ILE A 324 -19.80 -17.15 -15.65
N ILE A 325 -18.52 -17.48 -15.67
CA ILE A 325 -18.00 -18.72 -16.25
C ILE A 325 -17.55 -19.60 -15.08
N ILE A 326 -18.35 -20.62 -14.78
CA ILE A 326 -17.99 -21.60 -13.76
C ILE A 326 -17.13 -22.69 -14.42
N VAL A 327 -15.90 -22.86 -13.92
CA VAL A 327 -14.97 -23.89 -14.41
C VAL A 327 -15.02 -25.08 -13.46
N ASP A 328 -15.80 -26.10 -13.81
CA ASP A 328 -15.96 -27.32 -13.01
C ASP A 328 -14.81 -28.29 -13.25
N ASN A 329 -13.88 -28.37 -12.32
CA ASN A 329 -12.72 -29.26 -12.37
C ASN A 329 -13.05 -30.70 -11.93
N GLY A 330 -14.05 -31.29 -12.57
CA GLY A 330 -14.43 -32.70 -12.34
C GLY A 330 -15.14 -32.93 -11.02
N SER A 331 -16.19 -32.16 -10.73
CA SER A 331 -17.11 -32.47 -9.62
C SER A 331 -17.79 -33.81 -9.84
N ASP A 332 -17.96 -34.58 -8.77
CA ASP A 332 -18.54 -35.93 -8.75
C ASP A 332 -19.65 -36.09 -7.68
N GLU A 333 -19.85 -35.08 -6.83
CA GLU A 333 -20.95 -35.06 -5.86
C GLU A 333 -22.30 -34.81 -6.56
N PRO A 334 -23.31 -35.70 -6.40
CA PRO A 334 -24.59 -35.58 -7.11
C PRO A 334 -25.31 -34.25 -6.88
N ASP A 335 -25.25 -33.72 -5.65
CA ASP A 335 -25.91 -32.45 -5.32
C ASP A 335 -25.19 -31.24 -5.95
N THR A 336 -23.87 -31.29 -6.06
CA THR A 336 -23.08 -30.27 -6.78
C THR A 336 -23.42 -30.30 -8.27
N LEU A 337 -23.47 -31.50 -8.88
CA LEU A 337 -23.80 -31.64 -10.30
C LEU A 337 -25.21 -31.11 -10.61
N ARG A 338 -26.20 -31.46 -9.78
CA ARG A 338 -27.57 -30.93 -9.91
C ARG A 338 -27.61 -29.41 -9.83
N TYR A 339 -26.89 -28.83 -8.87
CA TYR A 339 -26.82 -27.37 -8.76
C TYR A 339 -26.15 -26.70 -9.97
N LEU A 340 -25.08 -27.30 -10.51
CA LEU A 340 -24.45 -26.80 -11.74
C LEU A 340 -25.45 -26.84 -12.92
N ASP A 341 -26.27 -27.88 -13.04
CA ASP A 341 -27.32 -27.95 -14.06
C ASP A 341 -28.42 -26.90 -13.85
N GLU A 342 -28.85 -26.66 -12.60
CA GLU A 342 -29.81 -25.62 -12.24
C GLU A 342 -29.32 -24.21 -12.64
N LEU A 343 -28.04 -23.92 -12.43
CA LEU A 343 -27.43 -22.63 -12.75
C LEU A 343 -27.46 -22.29 -14.24
N GLN A 344 -27.52 -23.25 -15.14
CA GLN A 344 -27.60 -23.01 -16.58
C GLN A 344 -28.93 -22.38 -17.03
N SER A 345 -29.92 -22.32 -16.15
CA SER A 345 -31.18 -21.59 -16.40
C SER A 345 -30.99 -20.06 -16.39
N ASP A 346 -29.95 -19.52 -15.77
CA ASP A 346 -29.59 -18.09 -15.80
C ASP A 346 -28.71 -17.82 -17.03
N ALA A 347 -29.21 -17.01 -17.96
CA ALA A 347 -28.50 -16.69 -19.21
C ALA A 347 -27.14 -16.01 -19.02
N ARG A 348 -26.85 -15.49 -17.81
CA ARG A 348 -25.56 -14.91 -17.45
C ARG A 348 -24.52 -15.98 -17.11
N ILE A 349 -24.93 -17.23 -16.83
CA ILE A 349 -24.05 -18.29 -16.30
C ILE A 349 -23.77 -19.31 -17.38
N ARG A 350 -22.51 -19.68 -17.52
CA ARG A 350 -22.06 -20.79 -18.34
C ARG A 350 -21.17 -21.72 -17.55
N ILE A 351 -21.38 -23.01 -17.71
CA ILE A 351 -20.58 -24.06 -17.08
C ILE A 351 -19.59 -24.62 -18.09
N HIS A 352 -18.32 -24.65 -17.75
CA HIS A 352 -17.25 -25.31 -18.50
C HIS A 352 -16.68 -26.45 -17.65
N ARG A 353 -16.81 -27.69 -18.13
CA ARG A 353 -16.22 -28.85 -17.47
C ARG A 353 -14.80 -29.08 -17.93
N ASP A 354 -13.87 -29.13 -16.99
CA ASP A 354 -12.45 -29.37 -17.24
C ASP A 354 -11.95 -30.53 -16.34
N GLY A 355 -11.82 -31.70 -16.89
CA GLY A 355 -11.42 -32.93 -16.19
C GLY A 355 -9.91 -33.08 -15.98
N ARG A 356 -9.09 -32.08 -16.31
CA ARG A 356 -7.64 -32.13 -16.10
C ARG A 356 -7.29 -32.16 -14.61
N PRO A 357 -6.10 -32.66 -14.25
CA PRO A 357 -5.60 -32.53 -12.89
C PRO A 357 -5.62 -31.06 -12.43
N PHE A 358 -5.90 -30.85 -11.15
CA PHE A 358 -6.02 -29.51 -10.61
C PHE A 358 -4.76 -28.65 -10.83
N ASN A 359 -4.95 -27.59 -11.58
CA ASN A 359 -3.99 -26.52 -11.84
C ASN A 359 -4.78 -25.23 -11.94
N PHE A 360 -4.71 -24.39 -10.89
CA PHE A 360 -5.49 -23.15 -10.81
C PHE A 360 -5.21 -22.22 -12.00
N ALA A 361 -3.94 -22.08 -12.36
CA ALA A 361 -3.52 -21.25 -13.50
C ALA A 361 -4.12 -21.75 -14.82
N ALA A 362 -4.01 -23.08 -15.08
CA ALA A 362 -4.52 -23.68 -16.31
C ALA A 362 -6.05 -23.61 -16.42
N LEU A 363 -6.78 -23.78 -15.33
CA LEU A 363 -8.25 -23.66 -15.30
C LEU A 363 -8.70 -22.25 -15.67
N ASN A 364 -8.05 -21.24 -15.10
CA ASN A 364 -8.36 -19.84 -15.42
C ASN A 364 -7.97 -19.49 -16.87
N ASN A 365 -6.79 -19.90 -17.32
CA ASN A 365 -6.37 -19.69 -18.72
C ASN A 365 -7.35 -20.30 -19.71
N ALA A 366 -7.81 -21.53 -19.48
CA ALA A 366 -8.75 -22.23 -20.34
C ALA A 366 -10.14 -21.57 -20.39
N ALA A 367 -10.53 -20.86 -19.35
CA ALA A 367 -11.80 -20.15 -19.31
C ALA A 367 -11.80 -18.85 -20.13
N VAL A 368 -10.64 -18.19 -20.26
CA VAL A 368 -10.55 -16.87 -20.93
C VAL A 368 -11.09 -16.87 -22.36
N PRO A 369 -10.79 -17.86 -23.24
CA PRO A 369 -11.38 -17.92 -24.58
C PRO A 369 -12.91 -18.04 -24.58
N LEU A 370 -13.50 -18.55 -23.51
CA LEU A 370 -14.95 -18.68 -23.36
C LEU A 370 -15.62 -17.37 -22.92
N CYS A 371 -14.87 -16.46 -22.33
CA CYS A 371 -15.35 -15.17 -21.86
C CYS A 371 -15.68 -14.25 -23.04
N ARG A 372 -16.73 -13.44 -22.93
CA ARG A 372 -17.10 -12.40 -23.91
C ARG A 372 -16.73 -11.00 -23.44
N GLY A 373 -16.41 -10.85 -22.15
CA GLY A 373 -16.13 -9.56 -21.53
C GLY A 373 -14.80 -8.97 -21.93
N GLN A 374 -14.74 -7.66 -21.96
CA GLN A 374 -13.51 -6.86 -22.09
C GLN A 374 -12.70 -6.86 -20.77
N VAL A 375 -13.37 -7.15 -19.67
CA VAL A 375 -12.80 -7.21 -18.33
C VAL A 375 -12.94 -8.63 -17.81
N LEU A 376 -11.85 -9.18 -17.28
CA LEU A 376 -11.79 -10.50 -16.65
C LEU A 376 -11.72 -10.31 -15.14
N ALA A 377 -12.56 -11.02 -14.41
CA ALA A 377 -12.52 -11.10 -12.95
C ALA A 377 -12.25 -12.55 -12.53
N PHE A 378 -11.10 -12.80 -11.93
CA PHE A 378 -10.75 -14.08 -11.30
C PHE A 378 -11.33 -14.09 -9.90
N VAL A 379 -12.18 -15.05 -9.59
CA VAL A 379 -12.96 -15.10 -8.35
C VAL A 379 -12.95 -16.54 -7.83
N ASN A 380 -12.49 -16.75 -6.60
CA ASN A 380 -12.56 -18.05 -5.96
C ASN A 380 -14.02 -18.44 -5.66
N ASN A 381 -14.33 -19.74 -5.68
CA ASN A 381 -15.67 -20.25 -5.38
C ASN A 381 -16.09 -20.15 -3.90
N ASP A 382 -15.21 -19.67 -3.03
CA ASP A 382 -15.42 -19.47 -1.59
C ASP A 382 -15.40 -17.99 -1.16
N VAL A 383 -15.66 -17.08 -2.11
CA VAL A 383 -15.88 -15.67 -1.79
C VAL A 383 -17.37 -15.37 -1.60
N GLU A 384 -17.68 -14.34 -0.81
CA GLU A 384 -19.03 -13.82 -0.61
C GLU A 384 -19.02 -12.30 -0.70
N VAL A 385 -19.83 -11.71 -1.58
CA VAL A 385 -19.91 -10.27 -1.79
C VAL A 385 -20.47 -9.56 -0.54
N ILE A 386 -19.81 -8.48 -0.11
CA ILE A 386 -20.25 -7.60 0.98
C ILE A 386 -20.80 -6.29 0.40
N THR A 387 -19.97 -5.54 -0.35
CA THR A 387 -20.39 -4.23 -0.92
C THR A 387 -21.04 -4.41 -2.28
N PRO A 388 -22.25 -3.88 -2.50
CA PRO A 388 -22.99 -4.10 -3.76
C PRO A 388 -22.29 -3.51 -5.00
N ASP A 389 -21.57 -2.40 -4.84
CA ASP A 389 -20.85 -1.69 -5.92
C ASP A 389 -19.40 -2.16 -6.11
N TRP A 390 -19.03 -3.32 -5.55
CA TRP A 390 -17.66 -3.86 -5.61
C TRP A 390 -17.11 -3.98 -7.04
N LEU A 391 -17.94 -4.48 -7.95
CA LEU A 391 -17.53 -4.72 -9.34
C LEU A 391 -17.43 -3.40 -10.12
N GLU A 392 -18.34 -2.45 -9.88
CA GLU A 392 -18.27 -1.09 -10.43
C GLU A 392 -16.98 -0.37 -10.02
N GLU A 393 -16.64 -0.44 -8.74
CA GLU A 393 -15.41 0.13 -8.19
C GLU A 393 -14.16 -0.46 -8.88
N MET A 394 -14.10 -1.79 -8.98
CA MET A 394 -12.95 -2.46 -9.58
C MET A 394 -12.86 -2.23 -11.09
N VAL A 395 -13.99 -2.23 -11.81
CA VAL A 395 -14.03 -1.94 -13.25
C VAL A 395 -13.59 -0.50 -13.52
N GLY A 396 -14.08 0.46 -12.74
CA GLY A 396 -13.67 1.86 -12.88
C GLY A 396 -12.15 2.05 -12.78
N LEU A 397 -11.51 1.36 -11.84
CA LEU A 397 -10.04 1.35 -11.71
C LEU A 397 -9.37 0.62 -12.88
N ALA A 398 -9.86 -0.57 -13.28
CA ALA A 398 -9.22 -1.40 -14.29
C ALA A 398 -9.31 -0.80 -15.70
N MET A 399 -10.35 -0.02 -16.01
CA MET A 399 -10.51 0.63 -17.31
C MET A 399 -9.54 1.78 -17.55
N ARG A 400 -8.80 2.20 -16.55
CA ARG A 400 -7.70 3.16 -16.72
C ARG A 400 -6.57 2.54 -17.55
N PRO A 401 -6.01 3.27 -18.53
CA PRO A 401 -5.00 2.71 -19.44
C PRO A 401 -3.71 2.29 -18.72
N ASP A 402 -3.37 2.94 -17.62
CA ASP A 402 -2.17 2.72 -16.82
C ASP A 402 -2.32 1.64 -15.73
N VAL A 403 -3.53 1.13 -15.48
CA VAL A 403 -3.82 0.08 -14.50
C VAL A 403 -3.92 -1.28 -15.19
N GLY A 404 -3.15 -2.26 -14.71
CA GLY A 404 -3.14 -3.60 -15.28
C GLY A 404 -3.93 -4.62 -14.46
N ALA A 405 -3.93 -4.51 -13.14
CA ALA A 405 -4.69 -5.38 -12.26
C ALA A 405 -5.27 -4.61 -11.06
N VAL A 406 -6.44 -5.04 -10.59
CA VAL A 406 -7.13 -4.47 -9.43
C VAL A 406 -7.49 -5.58 -8.46
N GLY A 407 -7.13 -5.42 -7.18
CA GLY A 407 -7.48 -6.32 -6.09
C GLY A 407 -8.53 -5.75 -5.16
N ALA A 408 -9.42 -6.61 -4.67
CA ALA A 408 -10.44 -6.28 -3.68
C ALA A 408 -9.91 -6.41 -2.24
N ARG A 409 -10.61 -5.79 -1.28
CA ARG A 409 -10.43 -6.06 0.16
C ARG A 409 -11.12 -7.37 0.52
N LEU A 410 -10.36 -8.32 1.08
CA LEU A 410 -10.92 -9.59 1.52
C LEU A 410 -10.90 -9.71 3.04
N TRP A 411 -11.97 -10.31 3.57
CA TRP A 411 -12.18 -10.57 4.98
C TRP A 411 -12.23 -12.08 5.24
N PHE A 412 -11.62 -12.54 6.33
CA PHE A 412 -11.88 -13.87 6.84
C PHE A 412 -13.32 -14.00 7.36
N SER A 413 -13.84 -15.21 7.45
CA SER A 413 -15.18 -15.50 8.03
C SER A 413 -15.36 -14.94 9.44
N ASN A 414 -14.29 -14.80 10.21
CA ASN A 414 -14.28 -14.19 11.55
C ASN A 414 -14.24 -12.65 11.53
N LYS A 415 -14.44 -12.02 10.37
CA LYS A 415 -14.49 -10.58 10.14
C LYS A 415 -13.17 -9.85 10.42
N THR A 416 -12.04 -10.55 10.43
CA THR A 416 -10.73 -9.91 10.44
C THR A 416 -10.20 -9.79 9.01
N LEU A 417 -9.36 -8.79 8.76
CA LEU A 417 -8.78 -8.52 7.45
C LEU A 417 -7.92 -9.70 6.97
N GLN A 418 -8.15 -10.16 5.75
CA GLN A 418 -7.39 -11.22 5.12
C GLN A 418 -6.42 -10.66 4.09
N HIS A 419 -6.91 -9.80 3.18
CA HIS A 419 -6.13 -9.23 2.09
C HIS A 419 -6.32 -7.72 2.00
N ALA A 420 -5.20 -7.01 2.06
CA ALA A 420 -5.08 -5.58 1.81
C ALA A 420 -3.82 -5.27 0.98
N GLY A 421 -3.59 -6.07 -0.05
CA GLY A 421 -2.39 -6.03 -0.87
C GLY A 421 -1.32 -7.04 -0.45
N VAL A 422 -0.35 -7.26 -1.30
CA VAL A 422 0.78 -8.19 -1.11
C VAL A 422 2.08 -7.41 -1.14
N ILE A 423 2.94 -7.67 -0.16
CA ILE A 423 4.32 -7.18 -0.09
C ILE A 423 5.27 -8.32 -0.45
N LEU A 424 6.22 -8.02 -1.33
CA LEU A 424 7.25 -8.94 -1.76
C LEU A 424 8.35 -9.07 -0.70
N GLY A 425 9.06 -10.21 -0.71
CA GLY A 425 10.18 -10.50 0.17
C GLY A 425 9.80 -10.99 1.57
N ILE A 426 8.63 -10.68 2.08
CA ILE A 426 8.16 -11.17 3.39
C ILE A 426 8.05 -12.69 3.35
N GLY A 427 8.64 -13.37 4.34
CA GLY A 427 8.66 -14.82 4.39
C GLY A 427 9.49 -15.49 3.29
N GLY A 428 10.31 -14.70 2.57
CA GLY A 428 11.21 -15.15 1.51
C GLY A 428 10.69 -14.98 0.09
N VAL A 429 9.36 -14.84 -0.12
CA VAL A 429 8.75 -14.56 -1.43
C VAL A 429 7.73 -13.43 -1.32
N ALA A 430 6.64 -13.62 -0.60
CA ALA A 430 5.62 -12.59 -0.47
C ALA A 430 4.60 -12.95 0.62
N ALA A 431 3.94 -11.93 1.18
CA ALA A 431 2.85 -12.11 2.12
C ALA A 431 1.81 -10.98 2.01
N HIS A 432 0.59 -11.31 2.43
CA HIS A 432 -0.46 -10.32 2.61
C HIS A 432 -0.10 -9.38 3.76
N ILE A 433 -0.23 -8.06 3.54
CA ILE A 433 0.01 -7.06 4.59
C ILE A 433 -1.29 -6.79 5.38
N HIS A 434 -1.15 -6.36 6.63
CA HIS A 434 -2.27 -5.98 7.51
C HIS A 434 -3.23 -7.11 7.87
N GLN A 435 -2.85 -8.38 7.68
CA GLN A 435 -3.72 -9.50 8.05
C GLN A 435 -4.17 -9.44 9.52
N ARG A 436 -5.39 -9.92 9.77
CA ARG A 436 -6.02 -10.06 11.09
C ARG A 436 -6.31 -8.75 11.82
N LEU A 437 -6.22 -7.61 11.13
CA LEU A 437 -6.75 -6.36 11.66
C LEU A 437 -8.28 -6.45 11.77
N SER A 438 -8.85 -5.86 12.81
CA SER A 438 -10.30 -5.64 12.89
C SER A 438 -10.70 -4.50 11.94
N ARG A 439 -11.99 -4.40 11.63
CA ARG A 439 -12.53 -3.46 10.63
C ARG A 439 -12.25 -1.99 10.97
N ASP A 440 -12.14 -1.67 12.25
CA ASP A 440 -11.87 -0.35 12.80
C ASP A 440 -10.38 0.03 12.85
N GLN A 441 -9.49 -0.93 12.60
CA GLN A 441 -8.05 -0.69 12.63
C GLN A 441 -7.54 -0.19 11.27
N PRO A 442 -6.95 1.02 11.21
CA PRO A 442 -6.52 1.63 9.95
C PRO A 442 -5.25 1.01 9.35
N GLY A 443 -4.53 0.20 10.12
CA GLY A 443 -3.21 -0.31 9.72
C GLY A 443 -2.11 0.75 9.81
N TYR A 444 -0.94 0.41 9.29
CA TYR A 444 0.19 1.33 9.27
C TYR A 444 -0.11 2.53 8.36
N GLN A 445 -0.01 3.74 8.91
CA GLN A 445 -0.32 4.99 8.19
C GLN A 445 -1.71 5.00 7.50
N GLY A 446 -2.71 4.35 8.08
CA GLY A 446 -4.04 4.29 7.48
C GLY A 446 -4.16 3.38 6.24
N ARG A 447 -3.08 2.74 5.82
CA ARG A 447 -2.96 2.05 4.53
C ARG A 447 -3.91 0.86 4.35
N ALA A 448 -4.46 0.29 5.44
CA ALA A 448 -5.50 -0.73 5.34
C ALA A 448 -6.88 -0.18 4.91
N GLN A 449 -7.02 1.14 4.74
CA GLN A 449 -8.28 1.83 4.44
C GLN A 449 -8.20 2.76 3.23
N LEU A 450 -7.06 2.83 2.53
CA LEU A 450 -6.77 3.78 1.45
C LEU A 450 -6.51 3.04 0.14
N THR A 451 -7.11 3.51 -0.96
CA THR A 451 -6.77 3.02 -2.30
C THR A 451 -5.31 3.32 -2.59
N GLN A 452 -4.57 2.32 -3.06
CA GLN A 452 -3.13 2.43 -3.29
C GLN A 452 -2.60 1.37 -4.24
N GLU A 453 -1.37 1.53 -4.66
CA GLU A 453 -0.65 0.57 -5.47
C GLU A 453 0.13 -0.41 -4.60
N PHE A 454 0.15 -1.66 -5.03
CA PHE A 454 0.98 -2.73 -4.48
C PHE A 454 1.73 -3.46 -5.59
N SER A 455 2.71 -4.23 -5.23
CA SER A 455 3.43 -5.04 -6.22
C SER A 455 2.63 -6.24 -6.68
N ALA A 456 1.71 -6.73 -5.85
CA ALA A 456 0.77 -7.78 -6.23
C ALA A 456 -0.53 -7.72 -5.40
N VAL A 457 -1.56 -8.38 -5.94
CA VAL A 457 -2.84 -8.66 -5.28
C VAL A 457 -3.22 -10.13 -5.52
N THR A 458 -4.11 -10.68 -4.71
CA THR A 458 -4.49 -12.10 -4.84
C THR A 458 -5.57 -12.33 -5.88
N ALA A 459 -5.44 -13.42 -6.64
CA ALA A 459 -6.45 -13.88 -7.58
C ALA A 459 -7.71 -14.49 -6.90
N ALA A 460 -7.79 -14.50 -5.58
CA ALA A 460 -9.04 -14.83 -4.90
C ALA A 460 -10.18 -13.87 -5.26
N CYS A 461 -9.85 -12.58 -5.51
CA CYS A 461 -10.71 -11.61 -6.21
C CYS A 461 -9.82 -10.56 -6.88
N MET A 462 -9.50 -10.77 -8.16
CA MET A 462 -8.66 -9.89 -8.97
C MET A 462 -9.33 -9.61 -10.30
N LEU A 463 -9.24 -8.37 -10.74
CA LEU A 463 -9.86 -7.90 -11.98
C LEU A 463 -8.83 -7.23 -12.86
N MET A 464 -8.91 -7.46 -14.18
CA MET A 464 -8.02 -6.85 -15.16
C MET A 464 -8.67 -6.78 -16.55
N ARG A 465 -8.17 -5.88 -17.40
CA ARG A 465 -8.58 -5.89 -18.81
C ARG A 465 -8.08 -7.15 -19.50
N ARG A 466 -8.91 -7.71 -20.41
CA ARG A 466 -8.53 -8.87 -21.22
C ARG A 466 -7.25 -8.62 -22.01
N GLU A 467 -7.14 -7.46 -22.67
CA GLU A 467 -5.97 -7.09 -23.46
C GLU A 467 -4.66 -7.14 -22.65
N VAL A 468 -4.70 -6.68 -21.36
CA VAL A 468 -3.52 -6.74 -20.49
C VAL A 468 -3.19 -8.20 -20.12
N PHE A 469 -4.21 -9.02 -19.81
CA PHE A 469 -4.02 -10.44 -19.53
C PHE A 469 -3.38 -11.18 -20.72
N GLU A 470 -3.88 -10.93 -21.93
CA GLU A 470 -3.35 -11.53 -23.16
C GLU A 470 -1.94 -11.02 -23.48
N GLN A 471 -1.68 -9.72 -23.30
CA GLN A 471 -0.36 -9.11 -23.52
C GLN A 471 0.72 -9.74 -22.63
N VAL A 472 0.38 -10.07 -21.38
CA VAL A 472 1.32 -10.71 -20.44
C VAL A 472 1.24 -12.24 -20.48
N HIS A 473 0.55 -12.81 -21.47
CA HIS A 473 0.40 -14.25 -21.73
C HIS A 473 -0.30 -15.04 -20.63
N GLY A 474 -1.23 -14.40 -19.89
CA GLY A 474 -2.05 -15.04 -18.88
C GLY A 474 -1.26 -15.56 -17.67
N PHE A 475 -1.79 -16.54 -16.94
CA PHE A 475 -1.07 -17.21 -15.89
C PHE A 475 0.00 -18.16 -16.44
N ASP A 476 1.18 -18.22 -15.83
CA ASP A 476 2.21 -19.21 -16.17
C ASP A 476 1.88 -20.57 -15.51
N GLU A 477 1.04 -21.33 -16.17
CA GLU A 477 0.53 -22.62 -15.66
C GLU A 477 1.60 -23.72 -15.54
N ALA A 478 2.71 -23.57 -16.23
CA ALA A 478 3.82 -24.50 -16.19
C ALA A 478 4.74 -24.24 -14.98
N ALA A 479 4.99 -22.96 -14.69
CA ALA A 479 5.86 -22.58 -13.58
C ALA A 479 5.12 -22.47 -12.25
N PHE A 480 3.88 -22.00 -12.24
CA PHE A 480 3.09 -21.66 -11.05
C PHE A 480 1.66 -22.20 -11.16
N ALA A 481 1.53 -23.49 -10.96
CA ALA A 481 0.25 -24.18 -11.12
C ALA A 481 -0.80 -23.77 -10.07
N VAL A 482 -0.37 -23.51 -8.82
CA VAL A 482 -1.27 -23.29 -7.68
C VAL A 482 -0.81 -22.17 -6.77
N ASP A 483 0.45 -22.18 -6.32
CA ASP A 483 0.98 -21.17 -5.41
C ASP A 483 1.68 -20.05 -6.23
N PHE A 484 1.61 -18.80 -5.79
CA PHE A 484 2.29 -17.64 -6.38
C PHE A 484 1.94 -17.27 -7.82
N ASN A 485 0.97 -17.92 -8.46
CA ASN A 485 0.56 -17.61 -9.83
C ASN A 485 0.02 -16.19 -10.00
N ASP A 486 -0.69 -15.68 -9.02
CA ASP A 486 -1.21 -14.32 -8.95
C ASP A 486 -0.09 -13.29 -8.76
N ILE A 487 0.91 -13.61 -7.93
CA ILE A 487 2.08 -12.76 -7.70
C ILE A 487 2.91 -12.66 -8.98
N ASP A 488 3.22 -13.80 -9.63
CA ASP A 488 3.95 -13.83 -10.91
C ASP A 488 3.21 -13.04 -12.00
N LEU A 489 1.89 -13.23 -12.11
CA LEU A 489 1.06 -12.46 -13.06
C LEU A 489 1.16 -10.96 -12.79
N CYS A 490 0.99 -10.53 -11.54
CA CYS A 490 1.10 -9.12 -11.16
C CYS A 490 2.49 -8.54 -11.46
N LEU A 491 3.56 -9.30 -11.23
CA LEU A 491 4.91 -8.85 -11.53
C LEU A 491 5.18 -8.73 -13.04
N ARG A 492 4.62 -9.63 -13.87
CA ARG A 492 4.67 -9.50 -15.34
C ARG A 492 3.84 -8.29 -15.82
N VAL A 493 2.70 -8.03 -15.21
CA VAL A 493 1.88 -6.83 -15.44
C VAL A 493 2.70 -5.57 -15.15
N ARG A 494 3.39 -5.53 -13.99
CA ARG A 494 4.27 -4.40 -13.65
C ARG A 494 5.47 -4.26 -14.59
N ALA A 495 6.10 -5.38 -14.97
CA ALA A 495 7.20 -5.38 -15.94
C ALA A 495 6.78 -4.88 -17.33
N ALA A 496 5.51 -5.03 -17.69
CA ALA A 496 4.91 -4.46 -18.89
C ALA A 496 4.53 -2.96 -18.77
N GLY A 497 4.84 -2.33 -17.62
CA GLY A 497 4.64 -0.89 -17.39
C GLY A 497 3.28 -0.52 -16.79
N TYR A 498 2.46 -1.49 -16.40
CA TYR A 498 1.17 -1.24 -15.75
C TYR A 498 1.30 -1.19 -14.22
N ARG A 499 0.35 -0.53 -13.59
CA ARG A 499 0.20 -0.49 -12.12
C ARG A 499 -0.74 -1.58 -11.64
N VAL A 500 -0.49 -2.06 -10.42
CA VAL A 500 -1.37 -2.99 -9.70
C VAL A 500 -1.99 -2.22 -8.55
N VAL A 501 -3.30 -2.06 -8.55
CA VAL A 501 -4.04 -1.24 -7.57
C VAL A 501 -4.85 -2.14 -6.64
N TRP A 502 -4.86 -1.81 -5.39
CA TRP A 502 -5.75 -2.40 -4.40
C TRP A 502 -6.73 -1.33 -3.90
N THR A 503 -8.02 -1.70 -3.79
CA THR A 503 -9.05 -0.80 -3.26
C THR A 503 -9.71 -1.37 -2.00
N PRO A 504 -9.88 -0.56 -0.94
CA PRO A 504 -10.63 -0.95 0.24
C PRO A 504 -12.14 -0.87 0.05
N HIS A 505 -12.63 -0.36 -1.09
CA HIS A 505 -14.04 -0.08 -1.33
C HIS A 505 -14.78 -1.22 -2.01
N ALA A 506 -14.08 -2.22 -2.53
CA ALA A 506 -14.63 -3.48 -3.01
C ALA A 506 -14.40 -4.53 -1.91
N GLU A 507 -15.43 -4.84 -1.12
CA GLU A 507 -15.31 -5.75 0.02
C GLU A 507 -16.02 -7.08 -0.22
N LEU A 508 -15.30 -8.19 0.04
CA LEU A 508 -15.83 -9.54 0.00
C LEU A 508 -15.31 -10.35 1.21
N PHE A 509 -16.07 -11.34 1.68
CA PHE A 509 -15.50 -12.42 2.48
C PHE A 509 -14.77 -13.39 1.56
N HIS A 510 -13.71 -14.02 2.07
CA HIS A 510 -13.05 -15.16 1.46
C HIS A 510 -12.92 -16.24 2.53
N HIS A 511 -13.74 -17.26 2.41
CA HIS A 511 -13.90 -18.33 3.40
C HIS A 511 -12.78 -19.37 3.33
N GLU A 512 -11.53 -18.91 3.16
CA GLU A 512 -10.31 -19.71 3.00
C GLU A 512 -10.24 -20.86 3.98
N SER A 513 -9.63 -21.98 3.58
CA SER A 513 -9.41 -23.21 4.33
C SER A 513 -10.61 -24.18 4.42
N ALA A 514 -11.79 -23.81 3.90
CA ALA A 514 -12.88 -24.78 3.84
C ALA A 514 -12.60 -25.94 2.87
N THR A 515 -11.78 -25.69 1.83
CA THR A 515 -11.46 -26.66 0.77
C THR A 515 -10.04 -27.23 0.83
N ARG A 516 -9.05 -26.48 1.35
CA ARG A 516 -7.63 -26.91 1.30
C ARG A 516 -7.13 -27.69 2.51
N GLY A 517 -7.84 -27.71 3.65
CA GLY A 517 -7.45 -28.38 4.88
C GLY A 517 -6.13 -27.87 5.50
N ALA A 518 -5.94 -28.08 6.82
CA ALA A 518 -4.73 -27.64 7.53
C ALA A 518 -3.47 -28.48 7.18
N ASN A 519 -3.63 -29.68 6.61
CA ASN A 519 -2.54 -30.63 6.33
C ASN A 519 -2.29 -30.76 4.83
N ARG A 520 -1.21 -30.17 4.34
CA ARG A 520 -0.73 -30.37 2.96
C ARG A 520 -0.10 -31.77 2.81
N SER A 521 -0.42 -32.47 1.69
CA SER A 521 0.26 -33.70 1.33
C SER A 521 1.75 -33.49 1.02
N ASN A 522 2.54 -34.54 0.98
CA ASN A 522 3.97 -34.42 0.61
C ASN A 522 4.15 -33.88 -0.82
N GLU A 523 3.26 -34.23 -1.76
CA GLU A 523 3.26 -33.72 -3.11
C GLU A 523 2.95 -32.21 -3.15
N GLN A 524 1.96 -31.77 -2.37
CA GLN A 524 1.62 -30.34 -2.26
C GLN A 524 2.77 -29.53 -1.65
N LYS A 525 3.47 -30.10 -0.65
CA LYS A 525 4.67 -29.48 -0.07
C LYS A 525 5.81 -29.38 -1.08
N ALA A 526 6.06 -30.46 -1.83
CA ALA A 526 7.11 -30.50 -2.87
C ALA A 526 6.81 -29.49 -3.99
N ARG A 527 5.56 -29.42 -4.46
CA ARG A 527 5.13 -28.43 -5.45
C ARG A 527 5.35 -27.00 -4.93
N HIS A 528 4.86 -26.71 -3.73
CA HIS A 528 5.04 -25.40 -3.11
C HIS A 528 6.51 -25.00 -3.00
N ALA A 529 7.38 -25.92 -2.59
CA ALA A 529 8.82 -25.67 -2.51
C ALA A 529 9.44 -25.37 -3.88
N ALA A 530 9.01 -26.09 -4.92
CA ALA A 530 9.47 -25.86 -6.29
C ALA A 530 9.00 -24.50 -6.84
N GLU A 531 7.72 -24.13 -6.62
CA GLU A 531 7.15 -22.86 -7.03
C GLU A 531 7.80 -21.70 -6.26
N PHE A 532 8.07 -21.87 -4.95
CA PHE A 532 8.82 -20.92 -4.13
C PHE A 532 10.22 -20.65 -4.69
N GLN A 533 10.95 -21.70 -5.04
CA GLN A 533 12.30 -21.59 -5.59
C GLN A 533 12.28 -20.86 -6.95
N ARG A 534 11.32 -21.17 -7.84
CA ARG A 534 11.16 -20.49 -9.14
C ARG A 534 10.85 -19.00 -8.97
N MET A 535 10.02 -18.62 -7.97
CA MET A 535 9.76 -17.22 -7.66
C MET A 535 11.06 -16.50 -7.30
N ARG A 536 11.88 -17.09 -6.44
CA ARG A 536 13.17 -16.50 -6.05
C ARG A 536 14.15 -16.38 -7.23
N GLU A 537 14.20 -17.36 -8.11
CA GLU A 537 15.05 -17.33 -9.30
C GLU A 537 14.60 -16.29 -10.33
N ARG A 538 13.29 -16.20 -10.57
CA ARG A 538 12.72 -15.28 -11.59
C ARG A 538 12.69 -13.84 -11.12
N TRP A 539 12.34 -13.59 -9.86
CA TRP A 539 11.96 -12.27 -9.34
C TRP A 539 12.85 -11.76 -8.19
N SER A 540 14.08 -12.30 -8.01
CA SER A 540 14.99 -11.94 -6.91
C SER A 540 15.05 -10.43 -6.64
N ARG A 541 15.28 -9.62 -7.67
CA ARG A 541 15.42 -8.15 -7.56
C ARG A 541 14.15 -7.48 -6.96
N TRP A 542 12.97 -7.96 -7.34
CA TRP A 542 11.71 -7.46 -6.81
C TRP A 542 11.44 -7.95 -5.39
N LEU A 543 11.82 -9.20 -5.10
CA LEU A 543 11.65 -9.79 -3.78
C LEU A 543 12.57 -9.17 -2.73
N ASP A 544 13.72 -8.66 -3.13
CA ASP A 544 14.68 -8.01 -2.25
C ASP A 544 14.34 -6.53 -2.02
N ASN A 545 13.66 -5.87 -2.97
CA ASN A 545 13.29 -4.46 -2.87
C ASN A 545 11.91 -4.18 -3.48
N ASP A 546 10.86 -4.39 -2.70
CA ASP A 546 9.48 -4.07 -3.10
C ASP A 546 9.25 -2.55 -3.07
N PRO A 547 8.93 -1.88 -4.19
CA PRO A 547 8.66 -0.44 -4.21
C PRO A 547 7.42 -0.05 -3.39
N ALA A 548 6.48 -0.96 -3.17
CA ALA A 548 5.31 -0.70 -2.31
C ALA A 548 5.63 -0.77 -0.80
N TYR A 549 6.88 -1.08 -0.43
CA TYR A 549 7.33 -1.25 0.94
C TYR A 549 8.63 -0.48 1.19
N ASN A 550 8.80 0.07 2.39
CA ASN A 550 10.05 0.76 2.73
C ASN A 550 11.19 -0.26 2.87
N PRO A 551 12.38 -0.01 2.31
CA PRO A 551 13.50 -0.94 2.42
C PRO A 551 13.97 -1.16 3.88
N ASN A 552 13.71 -0.23 4.80
CA ASN A 552 14.02 -0.37 6.22
C ASN A 552 12.93 -1.09 7.03
N ALA A 553 11.81 -1.44 6.39
CA ALA A 553 10.78 -2.26 7.02
C ALA A 553 11.19 -3.74 7.05
N SER A 554 10.73 -4.48 8.06
CA SER A 554 11.11 -5.86 8.29
C SER A 554 10.49 -6.83 7.29
N LEU A 555 11.28 -7.67 6.65
CA LEU A 555 10.84 -8.81 5.86
C LEU A 555 10.73 -10.12 6.68
N LYS A 556 11.07 -10.07 7.97
CA LYS A 556 11.11 -11.24 8.86
C LYS A 556 9.79 -11.48 9.60
N ASN A 557 8.87 -10.51 9.59
CA ASN A 557 7.63 -10.61 10.35
C ASN A 557 6.58 -11.46 9.62
N LEU A 558 6.43 -12.68 10.09
CA LEU A 558 5.40 -13.60 9.65
C LEU A 558 4.02 -13.34 10.28
N ASP A 559 3.91 -12.38 11.20
CA ASP A 559 2.62 -11.99 11.78
C ASP A 559 1.87 -10.95 10.93
N PHE A 560 2.40 -10.69 9.72
CA PHE A 560 1.81 -9.82 8.70
C PHE A 560 1.54 -8.37 9.15
N SER A 561 2.12 -7.97 10.28
CA SER A 561 2.10 -6.59 10.74
C SER A 561 3.28 -5.82 10.16
N PHE A 562 3.06 -4.54 9.84
CA PHE A 562 4.17 -3.66 9.52
C PHE A 562 5.08 -3.52 10.76
N SER A 563 6.37 -3.71 10.58
CA SER A 563 7.36 -3.46 11.62
C SER A 563 8.67 -2.97 11.03
N ILE A 564 9.43 -2.25 11.84
CA ILE A 564 10.76 -1.78 11.49
C ILE A 564 11.73 -2.95 11.65
N ALA A 565 12.71 -3.06 10.76
CA ALA A 565 13.84 -3.96 10.93
C ALA A 565 14.63 -3.58 12.19
N THR A 566 15.17 -4.56 12.89
CA THR A 566 16.01 -4.30 14.09
C THR A 566 17.34 -3.61 13.72
N GLU A 567 17.76 -3.78 12.47
CA GLU A 567 18.92 -3.10 11.88
C GLU A 567 18.49 -2.47 10.57
N PRO A 568 19.02 -1.29 10.19
CA PRO A 568 18.75 -0.67 8.91
C PRO A 568 19.17 -1.62 7.78
N ARG A 569 18.25 -1.87 6.83
CA ARG A 569 18.60 -2.58 5.59
C ARG A 569 19.32 -1.67 4.61
N VAL A 570 19.01 -0.37 4.71
CA VAL A 570 19.71 0.71 4.01
C VAL A 570 20.34 1.59 5.08
N SER A 571 21.68 1.50 5.24
CA SER A 571 22.42 2.20 6.29
C SER A 571 23.05 3.50 5.76
N LEU A 572 23.20 4.50 6.62
CA LEU A 572 23.94 5.73 6.35
C LEU A 572 25.45 5.50 6.09
N LEU A 573 25.98 4.32 6.39
CA LEU A 573 27.38 3.97 6.13
C LEU A 573 27.73 3.86 4.63
N LYS A 574 26.74 3.66 3.76
CA LYS A 574 26.93 3.51 2.30
C LYS A 574 25.90 4.32 1.54
N PRO A 575 26.16 4.70 0.29
CA PRO A 575 25.15 5.28 -0.57
C PRO A 575 23.93 4.38 -0.69
N TRP A 576 22.73 4.90 -0.43
CA TRP A 576 21.49 4.09 -0.39
C TRP A 576 21.17 3.43 -1.73
N PHE A 577 21.50 4.08 -2.83
CA PHE A 577 21.29 3.56 -4.18
C PHE A 577 22.27 2.42 -4.56
N GLU A 578 23.36 2.24 -3.83
CA GLU A 578 24.27 1.10 -3.97
C GLU A 578 23.83 -0.10 -3.11
N GLN A 579 22.95 0.13 -2.14
CA GLN A 579 22.43 -0.88 -1.24
C GLN A 579 21.10 -1.47 -1.74
N SER A 580 20.47 -0.84 -2.73
CA SER A 580 19.31 -1.38 -3.43
C SER A 580 19.78 -2.36 -4.50
N PRO A 581 19.33 -3.63 -4.47
CA PRO A 581 19.73 -4.64 -5.44
C PRO A 581 19.28 -4.32 -6.87
#